data_d0a9438cad88e96550dad975b0ffe9c0
#
_entry.id   d0a9438cad88e96550dad975b0ffe9c0
#
_cell.length_a   1.000
_cell.length_b   1.000
_cell.length_c   1.000
_cell.angle_alpha   90.00
_cell.angle_beta   90.00
_cell.angle_gamma   90.00
#
_symmetry.space_group_name_H-M   'P 1'
#
loop_
_entity.id
_entity.type
_entity.pdbx_description
1 polymer ?
#
loop_
_entity_poly.entity_id
_entity_poly.type
_entity_poly.pdbx_seq_one_letter_code
_entity_poly.pdbx_strand_id
1 'polypeptide(L)'
;MVAEVKREKIVAIYAFLIMDFVQILFVSLLYLDETTLFVVGIDFSRSNPLVSISLFFAIIVMQIILVYFTAVQTLRQGDLVELHPTYDTETVWKGRYSRESIVNWTLNLAKKSGVSVSKVYLMNSPLPNAFTFSLPFLGSVVVVHSNTLEVLNEAEVKAIITHELGHIKNQDSIIQIFTRMPSFFVDLIYLYVYFRIGLGVVNAVLISGDLYIAGIRLVALGGFFVLSRILAAVSRFFMQKASRAAELLSDYHAASVLGQEATINALIRLGQRVETITVLIDEIRWLESLNPERTSTIANAELMRMITQYPLDGIDEVNAREVAPDVFLSTRLTHMRKVYGVELSDEQIRKAVEPAIPGLHKKRTKAEPDSEPLKEPQTVDWRKVDYDKDRRLSKEELADLLKLLRENPQKMLFDREVGVNFHTLGHPDFRRRVLFIADEFGM
;
A
#
# COMPACT_ATOMS: atom_id res chain seq x y z
N MET A 1 18.83 -3.61 -17.21
CA MET A 1 17.51 -3.59 -16.53
C MET A 1 17.04 -2.17 -16.14
N VAL A 2 17.84 -1.29 -15.45
CA VAL A 2 17.39 0.06 -15.04
C VAL A 2 16.85 0.91 -16.20
N ALA A 3 17.56 0.96 -17.36
CA ALA A 3 17.07 1.70 -18.52
C ALA A 3 15.74 1.16 -19.06
N GLU A 4 15.54 -0.14 -18.96
CA GLU A 4 14.31 -0.81 -19.36
C GLU A 4 13.15 -0.48 -18.40
N VAL A 5 13.39 -0.55 -17.08
CA VAL A 5 12.40 -0.16 -16.05
C VAL A 5 12.02 1.31 -16.21
N LYS A 6 12.98 2.20 -16.49
CA LYS A 6 12.70 3.61 -16.77
C LYS A 6 11.83 3.80 -18.01
N ARG A 7 12.12 3.08 -19.09
CA ARG A 7 11.28 3.08 -20.31
C ARG A 7 9.88 2.54 -20.02
N GLU A 8 9.80 1.43 -19.27
CA GLU A 8 8.52 0.83 -18.86
C GLU A 8 7.65 1.81 -18.06
N LYS A 9 8.24 2.54 -17.10
CA LYS A 9 7.58 3.60 -16.33
C LYS A 9 7.00 4.67 -17.25
N ILE A 10 7.81 5.20 -18.17
CA ILE A 10 7.40 6.26 -19.08
C ILE A 10 6.27 5.77 -20.00
N VAL A 11 6.40 4.61 -20.60
CA VAL A 11 5.36 4.01 -21.45
C VAL A 11 4.05 3.80 -20.69
N ALA A 12 4.13 3.32 -19.46
CA ALA A 12 2.94 3.11 -18.63
C ALA A 12 2.22 4.43 -18.29
N ILE A 13 2.97 5.51 -18.00
CA ILE A 13 2.38 6.85 -17.76
C ILE A 13 1.66 7.35 -19.02
N TYR A 14 2.30 7.28 -20.19
CA TYR A 14 1.66 7.71 -21.43
C TYR A 14 0.43 6.87 -21.76
N ALA A 15 0.51 5.54 -21.58
CA ALA A 15 -0.64 4.67 -21.78
C ALA A 15 -1.80 5.02 -20.85
N PHE A 16 -1.52 5.33 -19.58
CA PHE A 16 -2.52 5.80 -18.62
C PHE A 16 -3.18 7.11 -19.08
N LEU A 17 -2.40 8.12 -19.47
CA LEU A 17 -2.93 9.40 -19.94
C LEU A 17 -3.78 9.25 -21.21
N ILE A 18 -3.38 8.38 -22.13
CA ILE A 18 -4.15 8.06 -23.33
C ILE A 18 -5.48 7.40 -22.94
N MET A 19 -5.44 6.44 -22.00
CA MET A 19 -6.66 5.76 -21.53
C MET A 19 -7.62 6.73 -20.82
N ASP A 20 -7.12 7.65 -20.01
CA ASP A 20 -7.95 8.69 -19.39
C ASP A 20 -8.57 9.61 -20.45
N PHE A 21 -7.79 10.01 -21.45
CA PHE A 21 -8.32 10.80 -22.58
C PHE A 21 -9.41 10.03 -23.35
N VAL A 22 -9.20 8.75 -23.64
CA VAL A 22 -10.20 7.88 -24.29
C VAL A 22 -11.50 7.80 -23.48
N GLN A 23 -11.40 7.68 -22.16
CA GLN A 23 -12.58 7.66 -21.28
C GLN A 23 -13.36 8.97 -21.34
N ILE A 24 -12.67 10.10 -21.29
CA ILE A 24 -13.29 11.43 -21.39
C ILE A 24 -13.92 11.65 -22.77
N LEU A 25 -13.22 11.25 -23.84
CA LEU A 25 -13.74 11.31 -25.20
C LEU A 25 -15.02 10.45 -25.31
N PHE A 26 -15.01 9.23 -24.79
CA PHE A 26 -16.17 8.35 -24.80
C PHE A 26 -17.39 8.99 -24.11
N VAL A 27 -17.19 9.59 -22.93
CA VAL A 27 -18.27 10.30 -22.22
C VAL A 27 -18.77 11.51 -23.01
N SER A 28 -17.87 12.26 -23.66
CA SER A 28 -18.25 13.44 -24.46
C SER A 28 -19.06 13.12 -25.72
N LEU A 29 -19.04 11.86 -26.17
CA LEU A 29 -19.85 11.38 -27.30
C LEU A 29 -21.27 10.95 -26.88
N LEU A 30 -21.56 10.88 -25.58
CA LEU A 30 -22.89 10.50 -25.11
C LEU A 30 -23.87 11.60 -25.42
N TYR A 31 -24.91 11.24 -26.20
CA TYR A 31 -25.99 12.13 -26.52
C TYR A 31 -27.00 12.22 -25.36
N LEU A 32 -27.18 13.42 -24.85
CA LEU A 32 -28.17 13.74 -23.84
C LEU A 32 -29.34 14.45 -24.50
N ASP A 33 -30.57 14.02 -24.20
CA ASP A 33 -31.74 14.75 -24.56
C ASP A 33 -31.76 16.12 -23.88
N GLU A 34 -31.86 17.18 -24.65
CA GLU A 34 -31.78 18.56 -24.16
C GLU A 34 -32.94 18.92 -23.23
N THR A 35 -34.10 18.30 -23.39
CA THR A 35 -35.30 18.58 -22.60
C THR A 35 -35.33 17.81 -21.29
N THR A 36 -34.99 16.53 -21.33
CA THR A 36 -35.04 15.63 -20.18
C THR A 36 -33.65 15.38 -19.57
N LEU A 37 -32.61 15.73 -20.29
CA LEU A 37 -31.21 15.42 -19.98
C LEU A 37 -30.96 13.90 -19.81
N PHE A 38 -31.75 13.02 -20.38
CA PHE A 38 -31.50 11.60 -20.39
C PHE A 38 -30.51 11.22 -21.49
N VAL A 39 -29.69 10.17 -21.23
CA VAL A 39 -28.81 9.62 -22.25
C VAL A 39 -29.62 8.88 -23.28
N VAL A 40 -29.61 9.32 -24.53
CA VAL A 40 -30.40 8.76 -25.64
C VAL A 40 -29.51 7.85 -26.52
N GLY A 41 -28.22 8.10 -26.58
CA GLY A 41 -27.31 7.32 -27.42
C GLY A 41 -25.91 7.90 -27.51
N ILE A 42 -25.16 7.47 -28.51
CA ILE A 42 -23.83 7.96 -28.84
C ILE A 42 -23.92 8.69 -30.18
N ASP A 43 -23.54 9.96 -30.20
CA ASP A 43 -23.55 10.78 -31.39
C ASP A 43 -22.14 11.26 -31.75
N PHE A 44 -21.55 10.61 -32.72
CA PHE A 44 -20.23 10.95 -33.22
C PHE A 44 -20.19 12.31 -33.96
N SER A 45 -21.32 12.80 -34.45
CA SER A 45 -21.39 14.07 -35.14
C SER A 45 -21.26 15.27 -34.21
N ARG A 46 -21.60 15.09 -32.95
CA ARG A 46 -21.48 16.12 -31.89
C ARG A 46 -20.11 16.14 -31.23
N SER A 47 -19.20 15.26 -31.60
CA SER A 47 -17.86 15.24 -31.04
C SER A 47 -17.12 16.55 -31.40
N ASN A 48 -16.84 17.35 -30.38
CA ASN A 48 -15.96 18.50 -30.52
C ASN A 48 -14.63 18.15 -29.84
N PRO A 49 -13.56 17.86 -30.63
CA PRO A 49 -12.27 17.49 -30.07
C PRO A 49 -11.71 18.55 -29.11
N LEU A 50 -11.97 19.83 -29.36
CA LEU A 50 -11.53 20.93 -28.49
C LEU A 50 -12.18 20.85 -27.12
N VAL A 51 -13.48 20.52 -27.04
CA VAL A 51 -14.18 20.34 -25.77
C VAL A 51 -13.59 19.15 -25.00
N SER A 52 -13.37 18.01 -25.66
CA SER A 52 -12.77 16.81 -25.02
C SER A 52 -11.35 17.09 -24.51
N ILE A 53 -10.55 17.78 -25.30
CA ILE A 53 -9.18 18.18 -24.91
C ILE A 53 -9.23 19.15 -23.72
N SER A 54 -10.09 20.16 -23.79
CA SER A 54 -10.23 21.15 -22.71
C SER A 54 -10.71 20.50 -21.41
N LEU A 55 -11.67 19.57 -21.49
CA LEU A 55 -12.18 18.81 -20.35
C LEU A 55 -11.09 17.93 -19.75
N PHE A 56 -10.29 17.26 -20.59
CA PHE A 56 -9.15 16.42 -20.14
C PHE A 56 -8.15 17.26 -19.33
N PHE A 57 -7.72 18.41 -19.86
CA PHE A 57 -6.81 19.27 -19.12
C PHE A 57 -7.43 19.84 -17.85
N ALA A 58 -8.71 20.22 -17.87
CA ALA A 58 -9.41 20.68 -16.68
C ALA A 58 -9.44 19.61 -15.58
N ILE A 59 -9.70 18.35 -15.93
CA ILE A 59 -9.69 17.22 -14.99
C ILE A 59 -8.30 17.03 -14.39
N ILE A 60 -7.24 17.05 -15.20
CA ILE A 60 -5.85 16.93 -14.70
C ILE A 60 -5.52 18.07 -13.73
N VAL A 61 -5.87 19.32 -14.09
CA VAL A 61 -5.64 20.47 -13.21
C VAL A 61 -6.41 20.33 -11.90
N MET A 62 -7.67 19.91 -11.96
CA MET A 62 -8.47 19.67 -10.74
C MET A 62 -7.89 18.54 -9.87
N GLN A 63 -7.37 17.48 -10.46
CA GLN A 63 -6.69 16.41 -9.72
C GLN A 63 -5.43 16.96 -9.01
N ILE A 64 -4.61 17.74 -9.69
CA ILE A 64 -3.43 18.38 -9.10
C ILE A 64 -3.83 19.28 -7.92
N ILE A 65 -4.87 20.12 -8.09
CA ILE A 65 -5.39 21.00 -7.03
C ILE A 65 -5.86 20.16 -5.83
N LEU A 66 -6.61 19.09 -6.05
CA LEU A 66 -7.12 18.24 -4.99
C LEU A 66 -5.98 17.58 -4.21
N VAL A 67 -4.96 17.07 -4.91
CA VAL A 67 -3.78 16.47 -4.26
C VAL A 67 -2.99 17.53 -3.49
N TYR A 68 -2.84 18.72 -4.04
CA TYR A 68 -2.23 19.84 -3.32
C TYR A 68 -2.97 20.15 -2.01
N PHE A 69 -4.29 20.20 -2.09
CA PHE A 69 -5.15 20.44 -0.90
C PHE A 69 -4.99 19.32 0.14
N THR A 70 -5.04 18.06 -0.30
CA THR A 70 -4.86 16.91 0.60
C THR A 70 -3.46 16.87 1.21
N ALA A 71 -2.42 17.20 0.46
CA ALA A 71 -1.05 17.28 0.98
C ALA A 71 -0.91 18.38 2.04
N VAL A 72 -1.44 19.59 1.77
CA VAL A 72 -1.44 20.70 2.75
C VAL A 72 -2.24 20.32 3.99
N GLN A 73 -3.38 19.67 3.82
CA GLN A 73 -4.20 19.22 4.95
C GLN A 73 -3.45 18.16 5.79
N THR A 74 -2.77 17.21 5.14
CA THR A 74 -1.95 16.20 5.83
C THR A 74 -0.84 16.86 6.64
N LEU A 75 -0.15 17.87 6.08
CA LEU A 75 0.91 18.60 6.80
C LEU A 75 0.39 19.45 7.98
N ARG A 76 -0.90 19.76 8.01
CA ARG A 76 -1.54 20.49 9.11
C ARG A 76 -2.12 19.59 10.18
N GLN A 77 -2.14 18.28 9.97
CA GLN A 77 -2.58 17.33 10.99
C GLN A 77 -1.62 17.34 12.18
N GLY A 78 -2.16 17.33 13.39
CA GLY A 78 -1.40 17.49 14.64
C GLY A 78 -0.40 16.35 14.96
N ASP A 79 -0.41 15.26 14.17
CA ASP A 79 0.49 14.11 14.34
C ASP A 79 1.85 14.30 13.64
N LEU A 80 2.03 15.42 12.91
CA LEU A 80 3.25 15.74 12.19
C LEU A 80 4.05 16.81 12.92
N VAL A 81 5.31 16.49 13.22
CA VAL A 81 6.28 17.41 13.83
C VAL A 81 7.29 17.80 12.78
N GLU A 82 7.39 19.10 12.47
CA GLU A 82 8.45 19.63 11.61
C GLU A 82 9.79 19.56 12.34
N LEU A 83 10.80 18.99 11.71
CA LEU A 83 12.14 18.83 12.26
C LEU A 83 13.04 19.99 11.77
N HIS A 84 13.76 20.61 12.72
CA HIS A 84 14.67 21.71 12.42
C HIS A 84 16.13 21.32 12.68
N PRO A 85 17.08 21.76 11.83
CA PRO A 85 18.48 21.31 11.91
C PRO A 85 19.30 21.90 13.07
N THR A 86 18.80 22.90 13.77
CA THR A 86 19.68 23.76 14.60
C THR A 86 19.37 23.81 16.10
N TYR A 87 18.24 23.31 16.58
CA TYR A 87 17.83 23.55 17.98
C TYR A 87 17.21 22.37 18.70
N ASP A 88 17.12 21.20 18.06
CA ASP A 88 16.33 20.12 18.61
C ASP A 88 17.23 18.96 19.05
N THR A 89 17.74 19.09 20.29
CA THR A 89 18.50 18.01 20.97
C THR A 89 17.58 16.93 21.51
N GLU A 90 16.24 17.10 21.41
CA GLU A 90 15.31 16.07 21.84
C GLU A 90 15.50 14.82 21.01
N THR A 91 15.53 13.69 21.69
CA THR A 91 15.58 12.40 21.05
C THR A 91 14.23 12.03 20.48
N VAL A 92 14.25 11.48 19.29
CA VAL A 92 13.04 10.93 18.69
C VAL A 92 12.83 9.54 19.29
N TRP A 93 11.62 9.32 19.78
CA TRP A 93 11.15 8.01 20.19
C TRP A 93 12.16 7.15 20.97
N LYS A 94 11.99 7.00 22.25
CA LYS A 94 12.84 6.21 23.17
C LYS A 94 14.35 6.50 23.11
N GLY A 95 14.74 7.65 22.60
CA GLY A 95 16.11 8.12 22.69
C GLY A 95 17.11 7.54 21.68
N ARG A 96 16.65 6.87 20.61
CA ARG A 96 17.58 6.20 19.69
C ARG A 96 18.29 7.16 18.72
N TYR A 97 17.58 8.15 18.19
CA TYR A 97 18.13 9.15 17.26
C TYR A 97 17.66 10.55 17.66
N SER A 98 18.53 11.55 17.53
CA SER A 98 18.15 12.94 17.70
C SER A 98 17.42 13.46 16.46
N ARG A 99 16.50 14.39 16.66
CA ARG A 99 15.78 15.05 15.54
C ARG A 99 16.75 15.73 14.59
N GLU A 100 17.79 16.37 15.12
CA GLU A 100 18.88 16.97 14.36
C GLU A 100 19.59 15.97 13.45
N SER A 101 19.89 14.77 13.96
CA SER A 101 20.55 13.72 13.18
C SER A 101 19.71 13.34 11.95
N ILE A 102 18.40 13.18 12.10
CA ILE A 102 17.50 12.81 11.01
C ILE A 102 17.47 13.90 9.92
N VAL A 103 17.39 15.16 10.33
CA VAL A 103 17.41 16.28 9.38
C VAL A 103 18.74 16.35 8.65
N ASN A 104 19.85 16.26 9.40
CA ASN A 104 21.21 16.33 8.84
C ASN A 104 21.47 15.17 7.87
N TRP A 105 21.02 13.94 8.20
CA TRP A 105 21.11 12.81 7.27
C TRP A 105 20.30 13.08 6.01
N THR A 106 19.06 13.54 6.15
CA THR A 106 18.18 13.81 5.01
C THR A 106 18.78 14.88 4.09
N LEU A 107 19.24 16.00 4.62
CA LEU A 107 19.82 17.09 3.84
C LEU A 107 21.15 16.67 3.15
N ASN A 108 22.01 15.94 3.86
CA ASN A 108 23.26 15.43 3.30
C ASN A 108 23.02 14.42 2.17
N LEU A 109 22.06 13.51 2.36
CA LEU A 109 21.66 12.53 1.34
C LEU A 109 20.99 13.19 0.16
N ALA A 110 20.16 14.22 0.39
CA ALA A 110 19.53 15.01 -0.67
C ALA A 110 20.60 15.67 -1.55
N LYS A 111 21.62 16.29 -0.92
CA LYS A 111 22.76 16.87 -1.65
C LYS A 111 23.51 15.82 -2.47
N LYS A 112 23.80 14.63 -1.90
CA LYS A 112 24.42 13.51 -2.62
C LYS A 112 23.57 13.01 -3.77
N SER A 113 22.26 12.99 -3.60
CA SER A 113 21.28 12.57 -4.62
C SER A 113 21.05 13.62 -5.71
N GLY A 114 21.53 14.86 -5.52
CA GLY A 114 21.32 15.97 -6.44
C GLY A 114 19.88 16.49 -6.43
N VAL A 115 19.18 16.38 -5.28
CA VAL A 115 17.81 16.86 -5.09
C VAL A 115 17.73 17.88 -3.96
N SER A 116 16.70 18.71 -3.97
CA SER A 116 16.43 19.69 -2.93
C SER A 116 15.26 19.24 -2.06
N VAL A 117 15.43 19.26 -0.76
CA VAL A 117 14.40 18.99 0.25
C VAL A 117 14.14 20.28 1.00
N SER A 118 12.88 20.73 1.03
CA SER A 118 12.49 21.96 1.70
C SER A 118 12.18 21.75 3.17
N LYS A 119 11.57 20.62 3.53
CA LYS A 119 11.17 20.31 4.90
C LYS A 119 11.25 18.82 5.19
N VAL A 120 11.54 18.51 6.45
CA VAL A 120 11.56 17.15 6.99
C VAL A 120 10.57 17.08 8.13
N TYR A 121 9.70 16.08 8.12
CA TYR A 121 8.72 15.86 9.17
C TYR A 121 8.88 14.49 9.80
N LEU A 122 8.53 14.41 11.07
CA LEU A 122 8.30 13.17 11.78
C LEU A 122 6.80 12.96 11.97
N MET A 123 6.32 11.77 11.62
CA MET A 123 4.95 11.35 11.86
C MET A 123 4.93 10.28 12.94
N ASN A 124 4.14 10.50 14.00
CA ASN A 124 3.93 9.46 15.00
C ASN A 124 3.01 8.38 14.42
N SER A 125 3.57 7.23 14.08
CA SER A 125 2.85 6.12 13.46
C SER A 125 3.41 4.78 13.92
N PRO A 126 2.55 3.80 14.24
CA PRO A 126 2.97 2.44 14.57
C PRO A 126 3.44 1.64 13.35
N LEU A 127 3.10 2.10 12.15
CA LEU A 127 3.52 1.44 10.91
C LEU A 127 4.87 2.00 10.46
N PRO A 128 5.86 1.14 10.18
CA PRO A 128 7.12 1.58 9.62
C PRO A 128 6.89 2.05 8.19
N ASN A 129 7.09 3.31 7.94
CA ASN A 129 6.98 3.89 6.62
C ASN A 129 7.78 5.19 6.54
N ALA A 130 8.04 5.62 5.33
CA ALA A 130 8.41 6.98 5.01
C ALA A 130 7.67 7.35 3.72
N PHE A 131 7.49 8.60 3.46
CA PHE A 131 6.94 9.05 2.18
C PHE A 131 7.43 10.44 1.84
N THR A 132 7.40 10.73 0.56
CA THR A 132 7.78 12.04 0.05
C THR A 132 6.75 12.55 -0.93
N PHE A 133 6.67 13.84 -1.05
CA PHE A 133 5.97 14.49 -2.14
C PHE A 133 6.67 15.78 -2.54
N SER A 134 6.64 16.05 -3.84
CA SER A 134 7.13 17.29 -4.44
C SER A 134 5.97 17.96 -5.14
N LEU A 135 5.59 19.13 -4.66
CA LEU A 135 4.49 19.90 -5.24
C LEU A 135 4.95 21.29 -5.57
N PRO A 136 4.44 21.91 -6.65
CA PRO A 136 4.66 23.31 -6.92
C PRO A 136 4.34 24.16 -5.67
N PHE A 137 5.17 25.15 -5.36
CA PHE A 137 5.05 26.07 -4.21
C PHE A 137 5.31 25.47 -2.81
N LEU A 138 5.18 24.14 -2.60
CA LEU A 138 5.54 23.48 -1.35
C LEU A 138 7.00 22.97 -1.35
N GLY A 139 7.56 22.78 -2.54
CA GLY A 139 8.85 22.11 -2.68
C GLY A 139 8.75 20.61 -2.40
N SER A 140 9.89 20.00 -2.13
CA SER A 140 9.97 18.58 -1.79
C SER A 140 10.00 18.40 -0.28
N VAL A 141 9.13 17.53 0.21
CA VAL A 141 8.96 17.22 1.63
C VAL A 141 9.25 15.75 1.86
N VAL A 142 9.98 15.44 2.92
CA VAL A 142 10.23 14.06 3.38
C VAL A 142 9.57 13.88 4.73
N VAL A 143 8.76 12.84 4.86
CA VAL A 143 8.10 12.45 6.11
C VAL A 143 8.63 11.08 6.52
N VAL A 144 9.12 10.96 7.74
CA VAL A 144 9.60 9.70 8.31
C VAL A 144 8.68 9.30 9.46
N HIS A 145 8.25 8.05 9.50
CA HIS A 145 7.44 7.54 10.59
C HIS A 145 8.32 7.15 11.79
N SER A 146 7.81 7.40 13.00
CA SER A 146 8.51 7.07 14.24
C SER A 146 8.89 5.59 14.33
N ASN A 147 8.02 4.69 13.91
CA ASN A 147 8.27 3.26 13.95
C ASN A 147 9.41 2.81 13.00
N THR A 148 9.62 3.50 11.89
CA THR A 148 10.79 3.27 11.02
C THR A 148 12.09 3.50 11.77
N LEU A 149 12.13 4.55 12.60
CA LEU A 149 13.30 4.90 13.43
C LEU A 149 13.50 3.96 14.62
N GLU A 150 12.45 3.30 15.07
CA GLU A 150 12.50 2.31 16.15
C GLU A 150 13.07 0.98 15.66
N VAL A 151 12.66 0.53 14.48
CA VAL A 151 12.96 -0.80 13.93
C VAL A 151 14.32 -0.84 13.24
N LEU A 152 14.71 0.23 12.53
CA LEU A 152 15.87 0.26 11.65
C LEU A 152 17.11 0.83 12.35
N ASN A 153 18.29 0.34 11.97
CA ASN A 153 19.56 0.97 12.34
C ASN A 153 19.84 2.21 11.48
N GLU A 154 20.90 2.93 11.79
CA GLU A 154 21.26 4.18 11.11
C GLU A 154 21.45 4.00 9.59
N ALA A 155 22.13 2.93 9.16
CA ALA A 155 22.38 2.65 7.75
C ALA A 155 21.05 2.33 7.01
N GLU A 156 20.19 1.54 7.62
CA GLU A 156 18.90 1.17 7.12
C GLU A 156 17.93 2.37 7.06
N VAL A 157 17.91 3.23 8.09
CA VAL A 157 17.13 4.48 8.06
C VAL A 157 17.59 5.38 6.92
N LYS A 158 18.92 5.54 6.76
CA LYS A 158 19.48 6.29 5.63
C LYS A 158 19.10 5.69 4.28
N ALA A 159 19.02 4.35 4.18
CA ALA A 159 18.59 3.67 2.95
C ALA A 159 17.13 4.01 2.61
N ILE A 160 16.23 4.00 3.61
CA ILE A 160 14.83 4.39 3.39
C ILE A 160 14.71 5.87 3.03
N ILE A 161 15.42 6.76 3.72
CA ILE A 161 15.45 8.19 3.36
C ILE A 161 15.95 8.37 1.91
N THR A 162 17.00 7.63 1.51
CA THR A 162 17.54 7.73 0.16
C THR A 162 16.60 7.14 -0.88
N HIS A 163 15.83 6.10 -0.54
CA HIS A 163 14.75 5.60 -1.38
C HIS A 163 13.70 6.70 -1.63
N GLU A 164 13.26 7.41 -0.60
CA GLU A 164 12.34 8.54 -0.74
C GLU A 164 12.92 9.68 -1.60
N LEU A 165 14.21 9.97 -1.44
CA LEU A 165 14.91 10.92 -2.29
C LEU A 165 14.98 10.44 -3.76
N GLY A 166 14.98 9.13 -3.99
CA GLY A 166 14.86 8.51 -5.30
C GLY A 166 13.54 8.89 -6.00
N HIS A 167 12.42 8.91 -5.28
CA HIS A 167 11.13 9.37 -5.80
C HIS A 167 11.16 10.86 -6.19
N ILE A 168 11.82 11.71 -5.39
CA ILE A 168 11.99 13.13 -5.73
C ILE A 168 12.84 13.26 -7.00
N LYS A 169 13.96 12.55 -7.07
CA LYS A 169 14.87 12.56 -8.23
C LYS A 169 14.21 12.12 -9.53
N ASN A 170 13.37 11.10 -9.44
CA ASN A 170 12.66 10.52 -10.56
C ASN A 170 11.33 11.23 -10.88
N GLN A 171 11.02 12.32 -10.15
CA GLN A 171 9.78 13.10 -10.32
C GLN A 171 8.51 12.25 -10.20
N ASP A 172 8.50 11.33 -9.22
CA ASP A 172 7.40 10.38 -9.04
C ASP A 172 6.13 10.99 -8.45
N SER A 173 6.16 12.28 -8.07
CA SER A 173 4.99 12.98 -7.53
C SER A 173 3.77 12.91 -8.45
N ILE A 174 3.99 12.94 -9.77
CA ILE A 174 2.92 12.76 -10.77
C ILE A 174 2.28 11.38 -10.61
N ILE A 175 3.09 10.33 -10.48
CA ILE A 175 2.61 8.96 -10.28
C ILE A 175 1.84 8.86 -8.96
N GLN A 176 2.37 9.43 -7.88
CA GLN A 176 1.73 9.43 -6.58
C GLN A 176 0.37 10.14 -6.60
N ILE A 177 0.27 11.25 -7.33
CA ILE A 177 -0.99 11.96 -7.54
C ILE A 177 -2.03 11.03 -8.16
N PHE A 178 -1.69 10.41 -9.28
CA PHE A 178 -2.63 9.57 -10.02
C PHE A 178 -2.88 8.21 -9.36
N THR A 179 -1.93 7.65 -8.60
CA THR A 179 -2.14 6.39 -7.88
C THR A 179 -3.12 6.52 -6.72
N ARG A 180 -3.13 7.67 -6.04
CA ARG A 180 -4.05 7.92 -4.92
C ARG A 180 -5.49 8.16 -5.39
N MET A 181 -5.66 8.81 -6.54
CA MET A 181 -6.98 9.15 -7.10
C MET A 181 -6.99 8.96 -8.62
N PRO A 182 -6.73 7.73 -9.12
CA PRO A 182 -6.41 7.53 -10.53
C PRO A 182 -7.56 7.89 -11.49
N SER A 183 -8.80 7.87 -11.03
CA SER A 183 -9.95 8.10 -11.88
C SER A 183 -11.07 8.88 -11.17
N PHE A 184 -10.76 9.59 -10.08
CA PHE A 184 -11.79 10.20 -9.23
C PHE A 184 -12.80 11.06 -10.01
N PHE A 185 -12.33 11.97 -10.87
CA PHE A 185 -13.24 12.82 -11.67
C PHE A 185 -13.91 12.04 -12.80
N VAL A 186 -13.22 11.07 -13.39
CA VAL A 186 -13.81 10.17 -14.40
C VAL A 186 -14.89 9.31 -13.74
N ASP A 187 -14.64 8.80 -12.55
CA ASP A 187 -15.64 8.04 -11.78
C ASP A 187 -16.86 8.89 -11.40
N LEU A 188 -16.67 10.18 -11.06
CA LEU A 188 -17.79 11.12 -10.86
C LEU A 188 -18.61 11.35 -12.13
N ILE A 189 -17.95 11.47 -13.28
CA ILE A 189 -18.64 11.60 -14.57
C ILE A 189 -19.41 10.30 -14.87
N TYR A 190 -18.82 9.12 -14.64
CA TYR A 190 -19.54 7.85 -14.80
C TYR A 190 -20.74 7.75 -13.85
N LEU A 191 -20.58 8.16 -12.59
CA LEU A 191 -21.69 8.20 -11.63
C LEU A 191 -22.82 9.11 -12.13
N TYR A 192 -22.48 10.29 -12.66
CA TYR A 192 -23.46 11.18 -13.28
C TYR A 192 -24.20 10.51 -14.44
N VAL A 193 -23.49 9.85 -15.36
CA VAL A 193 -24.08 9.15 -16.50
C VAL A 193 -24.98 7.99 -16.03
N TYR A 194 -24.55 7.19 -15.04
CA TYR A 194 -25.39 6.15 -14.45
C TYR A 194 -26.69 6.71 -13.88
N PHE A 195 -26.58 7.80 -13.13
CA PHE A 195 -27.76 8.46 -12.57
C PHE A 195 -28.72 8.94 -13.68
N ARG A 196 -28.20 9.53 -14.76
CA ARG A 196 -28.98 10.03 -15.89
C ARG A 196 -29.69 8.89 -16.65
N ILE A 197 -28.98 7.81 -16.95
CA ILE A 197 -29.58 6.64 -17.60
C ILE A 197 -30.60 6.02 -16.65
N GLY A 198 -30.31 5.87 -15.38
CA GLY A 198 -31.20 5.33 -14.36
C GLY A 198 -32.50 6.14 -14.23
N LEU A 199 -32.42 7.47 -14.19
CA LEU A 199 -33.62 8.34 -14.24
C LEU A 199 -34.42 8.12 -15.52
N GLY A 200 -33.73 7.88 -16.64
CA GLY A 200 -34.40 7.53 -17.90
C GLY A 200 -35.20 6.23 -17.82
N VAL A 201 -34.67 5.22 -17.12
CA VAL A 201 -35.42 3.96 -16.88
C VAL A 201 -36.64 4.22 -16.00
N VAL A 202 -36.46 4.93 -14.88
CA VAL A 202 -37.58 5.28 -13.96
C VAL A 202 -38.66 6.05 -14.67
N ASN A 203 -38.31 7.06 -15.48
CA ASN A 203 -39.28 7.82 -16.26
C ASN A 203 -40.07 6.94 -17.25
N ALA A 204 -39.38 6.03 -17.96
CA ALA A 204 -40.03 5.13 -18.90
C ALA A 204 -41.03 4.20 -18.21
N VAL A 205 -40.70 3.68 -17.03
CA VAL A 205 -41.57 2.78 -16.27
C VAL A 205 -42.73 3.51 -15.59
N LEU A 206 -42.43 4.57 -14.84
CA LEU A 206 -43.44 5.17 -13.93
C LEU A 206 -44.25 6.28 -14.57
N ILE A 207 -43.69 7.00 -15.54
CA ILE A 207 -44.37 8.16 -16.17
C ILE A 207 -44.96 7.79 -17.52
N SER A 208 -44.15 7.19 -18.39
CA SER A 208 -44.59 6.87 -19.76
C SER A 208 -45.28 5.51 -19.87
N GLY A 209 -45.08 4.59 -18.92
CA GLY A 209 -45.60 3.21 -19.00
C GLY A 209 -44.98 2.37 -20.12
N ASP A 210 -43.88 2.85 -20.72
CA ASP A 210 -43.23 2.22 -21.87
C ASP A 210 -42.14 1.25 -21.43
N LEU A 211 -42.52 0.00 -21.21
CA LEU A 211 -41.65 -1.07 -20.80
C LEU A 211 -40.57 -1.42 -21.84
N TYR A 212 -40.87 -1.20 -23.14
CA TYR A 212 -39.89 -1.46 -24.20
C TYR A 212 -38.71 -0.47 -24.15
N ILE A 213 -39.05 0.82 -24.05
CA ILE A 213 -38.02 1.87 -23.88
C ILE A 213 -37.27 1.68 -22.55
N ALA A 214 -37.94 1.32 -21.47
CA ALA A 214 -37.31 1.00 -20.20
C ALA A 214 -36.30 -0.15 -20.33
N GLY A 215 -36.65 -1.22 -21.06
CA GLY A 215 -35.76 -2.34 -21.33
C GLY A 215 -34.53 -1.94 -22.11
N ILE A 216 -34.68 -1.16 -23.17
CA ILE A 216 -33.51 -0.65 -23.96
C ILE A 216 -32.57 0.19 -23.07
N ARG A 217 -33.13 1.10 -22.26
CA ARG A 217 -32.31 1.94 -21.34
C ARG A 217 -31.62 1.11 -20.27
N LEU A 218 -32.24 0.05 -19.77
CA LEU A 218 -31.62 -0.86 -18.79
C LEU A 218 -30.46 -1.63 -19.43
N VAL A 219 -30.60 -2.11 -20.66
CA VAL A 219 -29.50 -2.75 -21.40
C VAL A 219 -28.38 -1.75 -21.66
N ALA A 220 -28.71 -0.52 -22.03
CA ALA A 220 -27.72 0.54 -22.21
C ALA A 220 -26.96 0.87 -20.89
N LEU A 221 -27.68 0.92 -19.76
CA LEU A 221 -27.08 1.10 -18.44
C LEU A 221 -26.09 -0.03 -18.09
N GLY A 222 -26.50 -1.28 -18.31
CA GLY A 222 -25.66 -2.45 -18.08
C GLY A 222 -24.42 -2.46 -18.98
N GLY A 223 -24.59 -2.19 -20.27
CA GLY A 223 -23.49 -2.09 -21.23
C GLY A 223 -22.51 -0.97 -20.90
N PHE A 224 -23.02 0.21 -20.54
CA PHE A 224 -22.18 1.33 -20.10
C PHE A 224 -21.44 1.01 -18.81
N PHE A 225 -22.09 0.34 -17.84
CA PHE A 225 -21.46 -0.09 -16.61
C PHE A 225 -20.29 -1.02 -16.88
N VAL A 226 -20.49 -2.08 -17.67
CA VAL A 226 -19.42 -3.05 -17.99
C VAL A 226 -18.26 -2.34 -18.70
N LEU A 227 -18.56 -1.54 -19.72
CA LEU A 227 -17.53 -0.84 -20.49
C LEU A 227 -16.72 0.12 -19.62
N SER A 228 -17.37 0.93 -18.79
CA SER A 228 -16.66 1.86 -17.89
C SER A 228 -15.78 1.14 -16.89
N ARG A 229 -16.20 -0.04 -16.37
CA ARG A 229 -15.37 -0.86 -15.47
C ARG A 229 -14.15 -1.44 -16.17
N ILE A 230 -14.29 -1.88 -17.42
CA ILE A 230 -13.16 -2.36 -18.22
C ILE A 230 -12.17 -1.22 -18.45
N LEU A 231 -12.63 -0.07 -18.90
CA LEU A 231 -11.76 1.09 -19.15
C LEU A 231 -11.03 1.54 -17.87
N ALA A 232 -11.74 1.63 -16.74
CA ALA A 232 -11.14 1.97 -15.46
C ALA A 232 -10.14 0.91 -14.96
N ALA A 233 -10.38 -0.38 -15.22
CA ALA A 233 -9.44 -1.45 -14.87
C ALA A 233 -8.15 -1.37 -15.70
N VAL A 234 -8.26 -1.09 -17.01
CA VAL A 234 -7.10 -0.91 -17.90
C VAL A 234 -6.29 0.33 -17.49
N SER A 235 -6.95 1.45 -17.20
CA SER A 235 -6.28 2.67 -16.72
C SER A 235 -5.50 2.39 -15.42
N ARG A 236 -6.14 1.75 -14.43
CA ARG A 236 -5.49 1.35 -13.17
C ARG A 236 -4.32 0.40 -13.38
N PHE A 237 -4.41 -0.55 -14.31
CA PHE A 237 -3.31 -1.46 -14.61
C PHE A 237 -2.06 -0.72 -15.05
N PHE A 238 -2.17 0.26 -15.96
CA PHE A 238 -1.02 1.06 -16.40
C PHE A 238 -0.44 1.90 -15.26
N MET A 239 -1.30 2.50 -14.43
CA MET A 239 -0.82 3.29 -13.29
C MET A 239 -0.09 2.44 -12.24
N GLN A 240 -0.60 1.24 -11.93
CA GLN A 240 0.08 0.29 -11.05
C GLN A 240 1.44 -0.16 -11.62
N LYS A 241 1.51 -0.35 -12.94
CA LYS A 241 2.76 -0.69 -13.62
C LYS A 241 3.79 0.44 -13.50
N ALA A 242 3.37 1.69 -13.70
CA ALA A 242 4.22 2.86 -13.52
C ALA A 242 4.70 3.01 -12.07
N SER A 243 3.81 2.79 -11.10
CA SER A 243 4.14 2.85 -9.67
C SER A 243 5.17 1.79 -9.28
N ARG A 244 4.99 0.54 -9.71
CA ARG A 244 5.96 -0.53 -9.45
C ARG A 244 7.34 -0.25 -10.06
N ALA A 245 7.38 0.34 -11.24
CA ALA A 245 8.63 0.75 -11.87
C ALA A 245 9.30 1.91 -11.10
N ALA A 246 8.52 2.86 -10.57
CA ALA A 246 9.02 3.95 -9.74
C ALA A 246 9.69 3.43 -8.47
N GLU A 247 9.08 2.44 -7.78
CA GLU A 247 9.65 1.79 -6.61
C GLU A 247 11.01 1.14 -6.89
N LEU A 248 11.09 0.34 -7.98
CA LEU A 248 12.36 -0.29 -8.36
C LEU A 248 13.45 0.73 -8.66
N LEU A 249 13.12 1.86 -9.30
CA LEU A 249 14.08 2.93 -9.57
C LEU A 249 14.53 3.64 -8.29
N SER A 250 13.67 3.77 -7.30
CA SER A 250 13.99 4.35 -6.00
C SER A 250 14.84 3.40 -5.16
N ASP A 251 14.59 2.09 -5.21
CA ASP A 251 15.45 1.07 -4.61
C ASP A 251 16.85 1.07 -5.24
N TYR A 252 16.92 1.12 -6.57
CA TYR A 252 18.19 1.26 -7.27
C TYR A 252 18.94 2.51 -6.84
N HIS A 253 18.25 3.64 -6.69
CA HIS A 253 18.87 4.88 -6.23
C HIS A 253 19.42 4.73 -4.82
N ALA A 254 18.66 4.16 -3.89
CA ALA A 254 19.12 3.90 -2.53
C ALA A 254 20.37 3.00 -2.52
N ALA A 255 20.35 1.89 -3.22
CA ALA A 255 21.47 0.97 -3.33
C ALA A 255 22.71 1.58 -4.00
N SER A 256 22.51 2.48 -4.98
CA SER A 256 23.63 3.18 -5.66
C SER A 256 24.33 4.20 -4.76
N VAL A 257 23.63 4.79 -3.78
CA VAL A 257 24.17 5.83 -2.88
C VAL A 257 24.74 5.24 -1.59
N LEU A 258 24.13 4.21 -1.04
CA LEU A 258 24.46 3.66 0.29
C LEU A 258 24.92 2.20 0.26
N GLY A 259 24.84 1.54 -0.86
CA GLY A 259 25.18 0.13 -1.02
C GLY A 259 23.97 -0.81 -0.92
N GLN A 260 24.15 -2.00 -1.49
CA GLN A 260 23.10 -3.01 -1.62
C GLN A 260 22.72 -3.60 -0.25
N GLU A 261 23.70 -3.91 0.58
CA GLU A 261 23.54 -4.56 1.88
C GLU A 261 22.58 -3.77 2.79
N ALA A 262 22.85 -2.47 2.98
CA ALA A 262 22.00 -1.61 3.80
C ALA A 262 20.58 -1.49 3.23
N THR A 263 20.45 -1.42 1.90
CA THR A 263 19.15 -1.27 1.25
C THR A 263 18.33 -2.55 1.32
N ILE A 264 18.93 -3.71 1.08
CA ILE A 264 18.24 -5.00 1.14
C ILE A 264 17.84 -5.31 2.60
N ASN A 265 18.73 -5.09 3.56
CA ASN A 265 18.42 -5.29 4.97
C ASN A 265 17.26 -4.38 5.44
N ALA A 266 17.24 -3.11 5.01
CA ALA A 266 16.12 -2.22 5.28
C ALA A 266 14.81 -2.77 4.74
N LEU A 267 14.78 -3.29 3.51
CA LEU A 267 13.60 -3.91 2.91
C LEU A 267 13.14 -5.15 3.69
N ILE A 268 14.07 -6.03 4.08
CA ILE A 268 13.77 -7.23 4.85
C ILE A 268 13.18 -6.85 6.21
N ARG A 269 13.79 -5.90 6.93
CA ARG A 269 13.30 -5.44 8.23
C ARG A 269 11.92 -4.78 8.14
N LEU A 270 11.68 -3.97 7.11
CA LEU A 270 10.36 -3.39 6.86
C LEU A 270 9.33 -4.46 6.57
N GLY A 271 9.64 -5.41 5.67
CA GLY A 271 8.74 -6.49 5.32
C GLY A 271 8.38 -7.35 6.52
N GLN A 272 9.36 -7.74 7.34
CA GLN A 272 9.15 -8.46 8.58
C GLN A 272 8.23 -7.70 9.55
N ARG A 273 8.45 -6.40 9.70
CA ARG A 273 7.63 -5.57 10.58
C ARG A 273 6.19 -5.47 10.09
N VAL A 274 5.98 -5.28 8.79
CA VAL A 274 4.65 -5.26 8.17
C VAL A 274 3.94 -6.60 8.38
N GLU A 275 4.63 -7.72 8.16
CA GLU A 275 4.09 -9.07 8.41
C GLU A 275 3.63 -9.22 9.87
N THR A 276 4.47 -8.83 10.83
CA THR A 276 4.15 -8.93 12.27
C THR A 276 2.93 -8.08 12.64
N ILE A 277 2.84 -6.85 12.14
CA ILE A 277 1.70 -5.97 12.40
C ILE A 277 0.41 -6.54 11.79
N THR A 278 0.49 -7.11 10.59
CA THR A 278 -0.67 -7.72 9.94
C THR A 278 -1.20 -8.91 10.73
N VAL A 279 -0.31 -9.79 11.20
CA VAL A 279 -0.68 -10.92 12.06
C VAL A 279 -1.37 -10.42 13.33
N LEU A 280 -0.83 -9.37 13.96
CA LEU A 280 -1.41 -8.78 15.16
C LEU A 280 -2.81 -8.21 14.91
N ILE A 281 -3.01 -7.51 13.79
CA ILE A 281 -4.34 -6.98 13.40
C ILE A 281 -5.35 -8.12 13.21
N ASP A 282 -4.95 -9.18 12.53
CA ASP A 282 -5.83 -10.33 12.30
C ASP A 282 -6.18 -11.06 13.59
N GLU A 283 -5.22 -11.20 14.51
CA GLU A 283 -5.47 -11.77 15.82
C GLU A 283 -6.46 -10.93 16.65
N ILE A 284 -6.30 -9.61 16.64
CA ILE A 284 -7.23 -8.72 17.34
C ILE A 284 -8.63 -8.81 16.73
N ARG A 285 -8.76 -8.83 15.40
CA ARG A 285 -10.05 -8.99 14.73
C ARG A 285 -10.69 -10.35 15.02
N TRP A 286 -9.89 -11.40 15.09
CA TRP A 286 -10.37 -12.71 15.44
C TRP A 286 -10.87 -12.76 16.90
N LEU A 287 -10.15 -12.14 17.85
CA LEU A 287 -10.60 -11.99 19.23
C LEU A 287 -11.91 -11.20 19.35
N GLU A 288 -12.09 -10.16 18.53
CA GLU A 288 -13.37 -9.43 18.45
C GLU A 288 -14.52 -10.37 18.02
N SER A 289 -14.26 -11.24 17.04
CA SER A 289 -15.29 -12.16 16.54
C SER A 289 -15.73 -13.22 17.56
N LEU A 290 -14.90 -13.50 18.57
CA LEU A 290 -15.22 -14.41 19.66
C LEU A 290 -16.10 -13.79 20.75
N ASN A 291 -16.29 -12.47 20.75
CA ASN A 291 -17.05 -11.74 21.78
C ASN A 291 -18.30 -11.09 21.16
N PRO A 292 -19.38 -11.87 20.91
CA PRO A 292 -20.58 -11.40 20.23
C PRO A 292 -21.38 -10.34 21.02
N GLU A 293 -21.08 -10.15 22.30
CA GLU A 293 -21.73 -9.14 23.15
C GLU A 293 -21.14 -7.73 22.97
N ARG A 294 -19.97 -7.60 22.37
CA ARG A 294 -19.43 -6.29 21.98
C ARG A 294 -20.13 -5.80 20.73
N THR A 295 -21.06 -4.88 20.91
CA THR A 295 -21.80 -4.22 19.81
C THR A 295 -20.99 -3.20 18.99
N SER A 296 -19.73 -2.96 19.34
CA SER A 296 -18.85 -2.05 18.60
C SER A 296 -17.53 -2.73 18.23
N THR A 297 -17.21 -2.76 16.94
CA THR A 297 -15.85 -3.05 16.46
C THR A 297 -14.86 -2.08 17.13
N ILE A 298 -13.69 -2.59 17.56
CA ILE A 298 -12.61 -1.73 18.06
C ILE A 298 -12.36 -0.64 17.04
N ALA A 299 -12.47 0.61 17.46
CA ALA A 299 -12.22 1.74 16.57
C ALA A 299 -10.78 1.64 16.02
N ASN A 300 -10.58 1.97 14.74
CA ASN A 300 -9.25 1.93 14.12
C ASN A 300 -8.19 2.70 14.94
N ALA A 301 -8.58 3.80 15.59
CA ALA A 301 -7.69 4.58 16.46
C ALA A 301 -7.23 3.78 17.69
N GLU A 302 -8.10 2.99 18.29
CA GLU A 302 -7.77 2.13 19.43
C GLU A 302 -6.91 0.95 19.01
N LEU A 303 -7.22 0.32 17.87
CA LEU A 303 -6.39 -0.71 17.25
C LEU A 303 -4.97 -0.18 17.00
N MET A 304 -4.85 1.02 16.44
CA MET A 304 -3.56 1.65 16.18
C MET A 304 -2.81 1.97 17.48
N ARG A 305 -3.53 2.40 18.52
CA ARG A 305 -2.94 2.60 19.86
C ARG A 305 -2.40 1.29 20.44
N MET A 306 -3.16 0.21 20.34
CA MET A 306 -2.72 -1.12 20.80
C MET A 306 -1.46 -1.57 20.07
N ILE A 307 -1.40 -1.42 18.75
CA ILE A 307 -0.23 -1.75 17.94
C ILE A 307 0.99 -0.90 18.35
N THR A 308 0.78 0.40 18.63
CA THR A 308 1.86 1.30 19.07
C THR A 308 2.41 0.91 20.44
N GLN A 309 1.56 0.45 21.34
CA GLN A 309 1.96 0.05 22.69
C GLN A 309 2.55 -1.36 22.74
N TYR A 310 2.40 -2.14 21.67
CA TYR A 310 2.87 -3.52 21.65
C TYR A 310 4.39 -3.59 21.46
N PRO A 311 5.13 -4.16 22.44
CA PRO A 311 6.56 -4.35 22.31
C PRO A 311 6.82 -5.47 21.28
N LEU A 312 6.93 -5.09 20.01
CA LEU A 312 7.11 -6.02 18.90
C LEU A 312 8.46 -6.77 18.96
N ASP A 313 9.39 -6.28 19.78
CA ASP A 313 10.67 -6.93 19.99
C ASP A 313 10.57 -8.32 20.67
N GLY A 314 9.50 -8.56 21.47
CA GLY A 314 9.29 -9.85 22.13
C GLY A 314 8.53 -10.89 21.31
N ILE A 315 7.86 -10.49 20.21
CA ILE A 315 7.09 -11.41 19.37
C ILE A 315 7.99 -12.12 18.36
N ASP A 316 9.01 -11.44 17.92
CA ASP A 316 9.99 -11.97 16.99
C ASP A 316 10.81 -13.13 17.59
N GLU A 317 10.91 -13.19 18.92
CA GLU A 317 11.68 -14.23 19.63
C GLU A 317 10.91 -15.56 19.75
N VAL A 318 9.57 -15.49 19.75
CA VAL A 318 8.74 -16.71 19.71
C VAL A 318 8.49 -17.05 18.25
N ASN A 319 9.38 -17.83 17.69
CA ASN A 319 9.24 -18.32 16.33
C ASN A 319 7.95 -19.17 16.25
N ALA A 320 6.91 -18.63 15.64
CA ALA A 320 5.63 -19.32 15.49
C ALA A 320 5.75 -20.68 14.78
N ARG A 321 6.89 -20.89 14.09
CA ARG A 321 7.22 -22.15 13.41
C ARG A 321 7.99 -23.15 14.28
N GLU A 322 8.62 -22.69 15.35
CA GLU A 322 9.40 -23.54 16.28
C GLU A 322 8.57 -24.00 17.48
N VAL A 323 7.46 -23.32 17.76
CA VAL A 323 6.58 -23.63 18.89
C VAL A 323 5.28 -24.21 18.37
N ALA A 324 4.73 -25.21 19.09
CA ALA A 324 3.44 -25.77 18.75
C ALA A 324 2.36 -24.68 18.68
N PRO A 325 1.47 -24.69 17.66
CA PRO A 325 0.51 -23.60 17.41
C PRO A 325 -0.37 -23.25 18.61
N ASP A 326 -0.76 -24.24 19.41
CA ASP A 326 -1.55 -24.08 20.63
C ASP A 326 -0.77 -23.35 21.73
N VAL A 327 0.51 -23.69 21.92
CA VAL A 327 1.40 -23.05 22.91
C VAL A 327 1.66 -21.60 22.49
N PHE A 328 1.94 -21.36 21.21
CA PHE A 328 2.14 -20.04 20.66
C PHE A 328 0.91 -19.15 20.87
N LEU A 329 -0.27 -19.64 20.49
CA LEU A 329 -1.52 -18.90 20.60
C LEU A 329 -1.88 -18.62 22.07
N SER A 330 -1.73 -19.62 22.95
CA SER A 330 -1.96 -19.47 24.38
C SER A 330 -1.06 -18.42 25.03
N THR A 331 0.24 -18.46 24.71
CA THR A 331 1.22 -17.48 25.23
C THR A 331 0.86 -16.09 24.77
N ARG A 332 0.48 -15.93 23.53
CA ARG A 332 0.12 -14.67 22.91
C ARG A 332 -1.13 -14.07 23.49
N LEU A 333 -2.19 -14.84 23.62
CA LEU A 333 -3.47 -14.40 24.24
C LEU A 333 -3.29 -14.01 25.69
N THR A 334 -2.49 -14.77 26.45
CA THR A 334 -2.16 -14.44 27.84
C THR A 334 -1.37 -13.15 27.94
N HIS A 335 -0.45 -12.90 27.01
CA HIS A 335 0.33 -11.66 26.93
C HIS A 335 -0.56 -10.47 26.60
N MET A 336 -1.45 -10.61 25.62
CA MET A 336 -2.44 -9.58 25.26
C MET A 336 -3.33 -9.21 26.45
N ARG A 337 -3.80 -10.17 27.22
CA ARG A 337 -4.56 -9.94 28.45
C ARG A 337 -3.76 -9.13 29.47
N LYS A 338 -2.50 -9.49 29.71
CA LYS A 338 -1.66 -8.84 30.73
C LYS A 338 -1.21 -7.43 30.34
N VAL A 339 -0.82 -7.24 29.08
CA VAL A 339 -0.17 -6.01 28.63
C VAL A 339 -1.18 -4.97 28.14
N TYR A 340 -2.27 -5.44 27.50
CA TYR A 340 -3.25 -4.54 26.86
C TYR A 340 -4.56 -4.44 27.62
N GLY A 341 -4.70 -5.16 28.74
CA GLY A 341 -5.96 -5.17 29.48
C GLY A 341 -7.14 -5.69 28.66
N VAL A 342 -6.88 -6.53 27.64
CA VAL A 342 -7.94 -7.17 26.88
C VAL A 342 -8.67 -8.12 27.84
N GLU A 343 -9.97 -7.90 28.05
CA GLU A 343 -10.78 -8.78 28.89
C GLU A 343 -10.97 -10.15 28.22
N LEU A 344 -10.05 -11.05 28.49
CA LEU A 344 -10.10 -12.44 28.08
C LEU A 344 -10.14 -13.34 29.32
N SER A 345 -11.19 -14.13 29.44
CA SER A 345 -11.24 -15.19 30.47
C SER A 345 -10.36 -16.38 30.08
N ASP A 346 -9.91 -17.16 31.06
CA ASP A 346 -9.12 -18.38 30.80
C ASP A 346 -9.91 -19.39 29.94
N GLU A 347 -11.24 -19.39 30.05
CA GLU A 347 -12.11 -20.24 29.23
C GLU A 347 -12.15 -19.77 27.77
N GLN A 348 -12.16 -18.48 27.51
CA GLN A 348 -12.07 -17.91 26.14
C GLN A 348 -10.72 -18.21 25.51
N ILE A 349 -9.63 -18.06 26.28
CA ILE A 349 -8.29 -18.42 25.80
C ILE A 349 -8.26 -19.93 25.47
N ARG A 350 -8.77 -20.80 26.34
CA ARG A 350 -8.82 -22.23 26.11
C ARG A 350 -9.63 -22.59 24.88
N LYS A 351 -10.83 -22.03 24.70
CA LYS A 351 -11.67 -22.27 23.51
C LYS A 351 -11.02 -21.79 22.23
N ALA A 352 -10.27 -20.70 22.30
CA ALA A 352 -9.53 -20.16 21.19
C ALA A 352 -8.34 -21.03 20.77
N VAL A 353 -7.68 -21.63 21.75
CA VAL A 353 -6.50 -22.49 21.55
C VAL A 353 -6.90 -23.92 21.17
N GLU A 354 -8.05 -24.40 21.60
CA GLU A 354 -8.53 -25.77 21.35
C GLU A 354 -8.47 -26.20 19.88
N PRO A 355 -8.86 -25.35 18.89
CA PRO A 355 -8.72 -25.70 17.48
C PRO A 355 -7.27 -25.88 16.99
N ALA A 356 -6.32 -25.26 17.68
CA ALA A 356 -4.90 -25.31 17.31
C ALA A 356 -4.16 -26.50 17.92
N ILE A 357 -4.79 -27.27 18.83
CA ILE A 357 -4.15 -28.41 19.47
C ILE A 357 -3.98 -29.55 18.46
N PRO A 358 -2.73 -29.98 18.18
CA PRO A 358 -2.47 -31.07 17.25
C PRO A 358 -3.18 -32.37 17.68
N GLY A 359 -4.02 -32.89 16.82
CA GLY A 359 -4.70 -34.19 17.04
C GLY A 359 -6.12 -34.13 17.63
N LEU A 360 -6.58 -33.00 18.16
CA LEU A 360 -7.95 -32.90 18.67
C LEU A 360 -9.00 -32.97 17.56
N HIS A 361 -8.69 -32.42 16.38
CA HIS A 361 -9.57 -32.46 15.21
C HIS A 361 -9.76 -33.83 14.58
N LYS A 362 -8.85 -34.80 14.83
CA LYS A 362 -9.02 -36.18 14.29
C LYS A 362 -10.22 -36.94 14.85
N LYS A 363 -10.82 -36.49 15.94
CA LYS A 363 -12.00 -37.13 16.55
C LYS A 363 -13.36 -36.56 16.12
N ARG A 364 -13.40 -35.37 15.54
CA ARG A 364 -14.68 -34.71 15.16
C ARG A 364 -15.09 -34.85 13.70
N THR A 365 -14.21 -35.17 12.80
CA THR A 365 -14.50 -35.29 11.37
C THR A 365 -14.40 -36.77 10.93
N LYS A 366 -15.39 -37.59 11.30
CA LYS A 366 -15.65 -38.89 10.63
C LYS A 366 -16.54 -38.72 9.39
N ALA A 367 -16.62 -37.53 8.81
CA ALA A 367 -17.52 -37.25 7.69
C ALA A 367 -16.97 -36.22 6.69
N GLU A 368 -15.66 -36.28 6.35
CA GLU A 368 -15.19 -35.70 5.07
C GLU A 368 -13.87 -36.36 4.68
N PRO A 369 -13.83 -37.13 3.58
CA PRO A 369 -12.58 -37.57 2.99
C PRO A 369 -12.12 -36.46 2.07
N ASP A 370 -11.26 -35.59 2.49
CA ASP A 370 -10.33 -34.81 1.71
C ASP A 370 -9.69 -33.78 2.65
N SER A 371 -8.76 -34.24 3.49
CA SER A 371 -7.75 -33.33 4.02
C SER A 371 -6.89 -32.89 2.83
N GLU A 372 -7.13 -31.68 2.32
CA GLU A 372 -6.15 -31.05 1.44
C GLU A 372 -4.76 -31.24 2.09
N PRO A 373 -3.76 -31.71 1.34
CA PRO A 373 -2.41 -31.81 1.86
C PRO A 373 -2.03 -30.42 2.38
N LEU A 374 -1.41 -30.37 3.55
CA LEU A 374 -0.86 -29.13 4.11
C LEU A 374 -0.15 -28.39 2.98
N LYS A 375 -0.71 -27.26 2.54
CA LYS A 375 -0.13 -26.46 1.45
C LYS A 375 1.31 -26.17 1.85
N GLU A 376 2.25 -26.52 0.99
CA GLU A 376 3.65 -26.16 1.20
C GLU A 376 3.76 -24.67 1.54
N PRO A 377 4.64 -24.27 2.47
CA PRO A 377 4.80 -22.88 2.83
C PRO A 377 5.06 -22.06 1.58
N GLN A 378 4.21 -21.06 1.33
CA GLN A 378 4.27 -20.18 0.15
C GLN A 378 5.40 -19.15 0.26
N THR A 379 6.16 -19.17 1.35
CA THR A 379 7.24 -18.22 1.64
C THR A 379 8.59 -18.90 1.71
N VAL A 380 9.63 -18.14 1.38
CA VAL A 380 11.02 -18.50 1.62
C VAL A 380 11.35 -18.15 3.06
N ASP A 381 11.88 -19.11 3.81
CA ASP A 381 12.32 -18.86 5.19
C ASP A 381 13.72 -18.22 5.20
N TRP A 382 13.78 -16.91 5.10
CA TRP A 382 15.03 -16.13 5.07
C TRP A 382 15.84 -16.26 6.38
N ARG A 383 15.19 -16.62 7.50
CA ARG A 383 15.85 -16.81 8.79
C ARG A 383 16.82 -18.00 8.80
N LYS A 384 16.68 -18.91 7.83
CA LYS A 384 17.61 -20.05 7.69
C LYS A 384 18.99 -19.65 7.22
N VAL A 385 19.10 -18.48 6.62
CA VAL A 385 20.36 -17.92 6.14
C VAL A 385 20.93 -16.84 7.06
N ASP A 386 20.22 -16.45 8.09
CA ASP A 386 20.66 -15.59 9.18
C ASP A 386 21.36 -16.47 10.24
N TYR A 387 22.65 -16.73 10.05
CA TYR A 387 23.40 -17.72 10.82
C TYR A 387 23.74 -17.26 12.23
N ASP A 388 24.00 -15.96 12.39
CA ASP A 388 24.35 -15.34 13.68
C ASP A 388 23.11 -14.86 14.45
N LYS A 389 21.93 -14.90 13.82
CA LYS A 389 20.62 -14.53 14.40
C LYS A 389 20.54 -13.08 14.86
N ASP A 390 21.31 -12.21 14.23
CA ASP A 390 21.27 -10.78 14.52
C ASP A 390 20.14 -10.06 13.76
N ARG A 391 19.42 -10.78 12.92
CA ARG A 391 18.30 -10.34 12.07
C ARG A 391 18.72 -9.36 10.96
N ARG A 392 20.01 -9.37 10.64
CA ARG A 392 20.58 -8.68 9.49
C ARG A 392 21.38 -9.67 8.69
N LEU A 393 21.42 -9.46 7.41
CA LEU A 393 22.14 -10.36 6.54
C LEU A 393 23.46 -9.71 6.12
N SER A 394 24.55 -10.36 6.48
CA SER A 394 25.89 -10.07 5.95
C SER A 394 25.95 -10.32 4.44
N LYS A 395 27.04 -9.98 3.80
CA LYS A 395 27.18 -10.22 2.35
C LYS A 395 27.08 -11.70 1.97
N GLU A 396 27.64 -12.57 2.80
CA GLU A 396 27.60 -14.01 2.63
C GLU A 396 26.17 -14.54 2.76
N GLU A 397 25.47 -14.14 3.80
CA GLU A 397 24.08 -14.50 4.05
C GLU A 397 23.14 -13.94 3.01
N LEU A 398 23.38 -12.72 2.51
CA LEU A 398 22.63 -12.18 1.37
C LEU A 398 22.83 -13.01 0.11
N ALA A 399 24.05 -13.49 -0.17
CA ALA A 399 24.30 -14.35 -1.33
C ALA A 399 23.51 -15.66 -1.22
N ASP A 400 23.45 -16.26 -0.02
CA ASP A 400 22.67 -17.46 0.25
C ASP A 400 21.16 -17.22 0.17
N LEU A 401 20.67 -16.06 0.66
CA LEU A 401 19.28 -15.65 0.48
C LEU A 401 18.93 -15.51 -1.01
N LEU A 402 19.77 -14.84 -1.78
CA LEU A 402 19.53 -14.63 -3.22
C LEU A 402 19.50 -15.96 -3.98
N LYS A 403 20.38 -16.88 -3.65
CA LYS A 403 20.35 -18.24 -4.18
C LYS A 403 19.03 -18.93 -3.84
N LEU A 404 18.63 -18.90 -2.57
CA LEU A 404 17.38 -19.48 -2.10
C LEU A 404 16.14 -18.89 -2.81
N LEU A 405 16.13 -17.56 -3.05
CA LEU A 405 15.06 -16.90 -3.77
C LEU A 405 15.04 -17.30 -5.26
N ARG A 406 16.19 -17.45 -5.90
CA ARG A 406 16.28 -17.87 -7.31
C ARG A 406 15.86 -19.33 -7.50
N GLU A 407 16.19 -20.20 -6.56
CA GLU A 407 15.79 -21.61 -6.57
C GLU A 407 14.29 -21.82 -6.31
N ASN A 408 13.62 -20.86 -5.67
CA ASN A 408 12.20 -20.95 -5.32
C ASN A 408 11.37 -19.79 -5.98
N PRO A 409 11.21 -19.76 -7.31
CA PRO A 409 10.61 -18.64 -8.02
C PRO A 409 9.13 -18.41 -7.68
N GLN A 410 8.44 -19.44 -7.17
CA GLN A 410 7.01 -19.36 -6.83
C GLN A 410 6.76 -18.92 -5.38
N LYS A 411 7.80 -18.85 -4.54
CA LYS A 411 7.65 -18.50 -3.14
C LYS A 411 7.86 -16.98 -2.93
N MET A 412 7.04 -16.41 -2.06
CA MET A 412 7.18 -15.01 -1.61
C MET A 412 8.26 -14.89 -0.54
N LEU A 413 8.73 -13.68 -0.26
CA LEU A 413 9.65 -13.44 0.85
C LEU A 413 8.92 -13.35 2.18
N PHE A 414 7.71 -12.79 2.19
CA PHE A 414 6.84 -12.67 3.36
C PHE A 414 5.44 -13.21 3.07
N ASP A 415 4.79 -13.82 4.06
CA ASP A 415 3.53 -14.56 3.89
C ASP A 415 2.34 -13.64 3.57
N ARG A 416 2.41 -12.38 4.00
CA ARG A 416 1.29 -11.44 3.96
C ARG A 416 1.52 -10.19 3.12
N GLU A 417 2.40 -10.27 2.16
CA GLU A 417 2.59 -9.17 1.19
C GLU A 417 1.30 -8.84 0.42
N VAL A 418 0.41 -9.82 0.27
CA VAL A 418 -0.81 -9.72 -0.53
C VAL A 418 -2.03 -9.25 0.26
N GLY A 419 -2.03 -9.36 1.59
CA GLY A 419 -3.23 -9.16 2.42
C GLY A 419 -3.41 -7.74 2.98
N VAL A 420 -2.38 -6.92 2.98
CA VAL A 420 -2.45 -5.57 3.57
C VAL A 420 -2.74 -4.54 2.49
N ASN A 421 -3.99 -4.13 2.39
CA ASN A 421 -4.45 -3.09 1.47
C ASN A 421 -3.72 -1.73 1.59
N PHE A 422 -2.84 -1.57 2.58
CA PHE A 422 -2.09 -0.34 2.79
C PHE A 422 -0.91 -0.13 1.84
N HIS A 423 -0.35 -1.22 1.27
CA HIS A 423 0.85 -1.14 0.43
C HIS A 423 0.71 -1.81 -0.95
N THR A 424 -0.35 -2.58 -1.19
CA THR A 424 -0.39 -3.52 -2.32
C THR A 424 -0.77 -2.91 -3.67
N LEU A 425 -1.36 -1.73 -3.70
CA LEU A 425 -1.83 -1.17 -4.98
C LEU A 425 -0.72 -0.58 -5.86
N GLY A 426 0.44 -0.25 -5.29
CA GLY A 426 1.51 0.44 -6.01
C GLY A 426 2.92 -0.15 -5.87
N HIS A 427 3.19 -0.98 -4.86
CA HIS A 427 4.53 -1.50 -4.61
C HIS A 427 4.73 -2.89 -5.23
N PRO A 428 5.91 -3.21 -5.79
CA PRO A 428 6.29 -4.58 -6.10
C PRO A 428 6.48 -5.37 -4.79
N ASP A 429 6.32 -6.69 -4.87
CA ASP A 429 6.65 -7.56 -3.74
C ASP A 429 8.12 -7.42 -3.32
N PHE A 430 8.41 -7.67 -2.04
CA PHE A 430 9.76 -7.53 -1.48
C PHE A 430 10.77 -8.45 -2.16
N ARG A 431 10.36 -9.65 -2.56
CA ARG A 431 11.20 -10.58 -3.32
C ARG A 431 11.70 -9.95 -4.62
N ARG A 432 10.80 -9.35 -5.40
CA ARG A 432 11.14 -8.69 -6.67
C ARG A 432 12.06 -7.49 -6.45
N ARG A 433 11.84 -6.71 -5.38
CA ARG A 433 12.69 -5.56 -5.02
C ARG A 433 14.11 -5.99 -4.69
N VAL A 434 14.25 -7.03 -3.84
CA VAL A 434 15.54 -7.60 -3.43
C VAL A 434 16.29 -8.17 -4.63
N LEU A 435 15.65 -8.99 -5.47
CA LEU A 435 16.27 -9.57 -6.66
C LEU A 435 16.66 -8.51 -7.68
N PHE A 436 15.85 -7.46 -7.87
CA PHE A 436 16.19 -6.36 -8.77
C PHE A 436 17.46 -5.63 -8.34
N ILE A 437 17.60 -5.31 -7.05
CA ILE A 437 18.83 -4.70 -6.53
C ILE A 437 20.03 -5.64 -6.76
N ALA A 438 19.89 -6.91 -6.41
CA ALA A 438 20.96 -7.90 -6.55
C ALA A 438 21.43 -8.04 -8.01
N ASP A 439 20.48 -8.17 -8.94
CA ASP A 439 20.81 -8.37 -10.37
C ASP A 439 21.44 -7.12 -10.98
N GLU A 440 21.04 -5.90 -10.58
CA GLU A 440 21.63 -4.65 -11.10
C GLU A 440 23.05 -4.40 -10.63
N PHE A 441 23.40 -4.89 -9.45
CA PHE A 441 24.72 -4.70 -8.86
C PHE A 441 25.61 -5.95 -8.90
N GLY A 442 25.14 -7.04 -9.53
CA GLY A 442 25.93 -8.25 -9.79
C GLY A 442 26.20 -9.09 -8.53
N MET A 443 25.22 -9.20 -7.63
CA MET A 443 25.31 -10.05 -6.44
C MET A 443 24.87 -11.50 -6.72
#